data_8f8ecc61861a38b18db22d2b56d8bdc4
#
_entry.id   8f8ecc61861a38b18db22d2b56d8bdc4
#
_cell.length_a   1.000
_cell.length_b   1.000
_cell.length_c   1.000
_cell.angle_alpha   90.00
_cell.angle_beta   90.00
_cell.angle_gamma   90.00
#
_symmetry.space_group_name_H-M   'P 1'
#
loop_
_entity.id
_entity.type
_entity.pdbx_description
1 polymer ?
#
loop_
_entity_poly.entity_id
_entity_poly.type
_entity_poly.pdbx_seq_one_letter_code
_entity_poly.pdbx_strand_id
1 'polypeptide(L)' 'TRHTVLSQMLMKLGVDEETATEDACRIEHVISEKSFAAVQAHLEQVTKMREDAHGQ' A
#
# COMPACT_ATOMS: atom_id res chain seq x y z
N THR A 1 2.07 10.62 1.67
CA THR A 1 1.74 10.83 0.26
C THR A 1 1.16 9.56 -0.35
N ARG A 2 0.43 9.74 -1.45
CA ARG A 2 -0.26 8.62 -2.07
C ARG A 2 0.70 7.57 -2.62
N HIS A 3 1.78 8.00 -3.24
CA HIS A 3 2.70 7.02 -3.82
C HIS A 3 3.38 6.19 -2.74
N THR A 4 3.60 6.75 -1.56
CA THR A 4 4.19 6.00 -0.45
C THR A 4 3.25 4.87 0.00
N VAL A 5 1.96 5.20 0.16
CA VAL A 5 0.96 4.20 0.55
C VAL A 5 0.84 3.11 -0.50
N LEU A 6 0.77 3.52 -1.78
CA LEU A 6 0.62 2.57 -2.87
C LEU A 6 1.84 1.68 -3.02
N SER A 7 3.05 2.24 -2.88
CA SER A 7 4.25 1.43 -2.99
C SER A 7 4.37 0.43 -1.85
N GLN A 8 3.98 0.85 -0.63
CA GLN A 8 3.99 -0.07 0.50
C GLN A 8 3.02 -1.23 0.29
N MET A 9 1.85 -0.94 -0.26
CA MET A 9 0.90 -2.00 -0.56
C MET A 9 1.48 -3.00 -1.55
N LEU A 10 2.09 -2.49 -2.62
CA LEU A 10 2.67 -3.37 -3.65
C LEU A 10 3.80 -4.21 -3.08
N MET A 11 4.63 -3.63 -2.22
CA MET A 11 5.71 -4.38 -1.60
C MET A 11 5.19 -5.48 -0.68
N LYS A 12 4.07 -5.24 0.00
CA LYS A 12 3.45 -6.28 0.82
C LYS A 12 2.91 -7.43 -0.02
N LEU A 13 2.58 -7.16 -1.28
CA LEU A 13 2.15 -8.19 -2.21
C LEU A 13 3.31 -8.96 -2.84
N GLY A 14 4.53 -8.53 -2.58
CA GLY A 14 5.70 -9.21 -3.09
C GLY A 14 6.42 -8.50 -4.23
N VAL A 15 5.98 -7.27 -4.54
CA VAL A 15 6.62 -6.49 -5.61
C VAL A 15 7.89 -5.85 -5.03
N ASP A 16 8.98 -5.88 -5.79
CA ASP A 16 10.22 -5.27 -5.35
C ASP A 16 10.08 -3.74 -5.22
N GLU A 17 10.95 -3.16 -4.40
CA GLU A 17 10.84 -1.74 -4.08
C GLU A 17 10.91 -0.84 -5.30
N GLU A 18 11.82 -1.12 -6.22
CA GLU A 18 12.00 -0.30 -7.40
C GLU A 18 10.74 -0.30 -8.26
N THR A 19 10.21 -1.48 -8.54
CA THR A 19 9.00 -1.62 -9.35
C THR A 19 7.80 -1.02 -8.62
N ALA A 20 7.69 -1.27 -7.32
CA ALA A 20 6.59 -0.75 -6.53
C ALA A 20 6.57 0.78 -6.55
N THR A 21 7.74 1.40 -6.44
CA THR A 21 7.84 2.85 -6.43
C THR A 21 7.44 3.44 -7.79
N GLU A 22 7.91 2.84 -8.87
CA GLU A 22 7.56 3.31 -10.21
C GLU A 22 6.07 3.17 -10.49
N ASP A 23 5.51 2.01 -10.16
CA ASP A 23 4.10 1.76 -10.39
C ASP A 23 3.23 2.65 -9.51
N ALA A 24 3.62 2.85 -8.26
CA ALA A 24 2.88 3.72 -7.36
C ALA A 24 2.80 5.15 -7.90
N CYS A 25 3.90 5.63 -8.47
CA CYS A 25 3.93 6.96 -9.06
C CYS A 25 2.93 7.08 -10.21
N ARG A 26 2.82 6.03 -11.01
CA ARG A 26 1.85 6.02 -12.12
C ARG A 26 0.42 5.91 -11.62
N ILE A 27 0.20 5.02 -10.65
CA ILE A 27 -1.13 4.76 -10.13
C ILE A 27 -1.70 6.01 -9.46
N GLU A 28 -0.88 6.78 -8.74
CA GLU A 28 -1.38 7.95 -8.03
C GLU A 28 -2.00 8.99 -8.95
N HIS A 29 -1.64 8.98 -10.23
CA HIS A 29 -2.18 9.91 -11.20
C HIS A 29 -3.51 9.45 -11.79
N VAL A 30 -3.85 8.19 -11.67
CA VAL A 30 -5.05 7.64 -12.30
C VAL A 30 -6.05 7.04 -11.30
N ILE A 31 -5.63 6.76 -10.08
CA ILE A 31 -6.50 6.13 -9.09
C ILE A 31 -7.51 7.15 -8.55
N SER A 32 -8.76 6.72 -8.38
CA SER A 32 -9.77 7.56 -7.79
C SER A 32 -9.56 7.68 -6.28
N GLU A 33 -10.15 8.74 -5.70
CA GLU A 33 -10.04 8.92 -4.26
C GLU A 33 -10.71 7.77 -3.51
N LYS A 34 -11.80 7.27 -4.03
CA LYS A 34 -12.52 6.15 -3.41
C LYS A 34 -11.66 4.90 -3.39
N SER A 35 -11.03 4.60 -4.51
CA SER A 35 -10.15 3.43 -4.58
C SER A 35 -8.92 3.60 -3.70
N PHE A 36 -8.35 4.79 -3.66
CA PHE A 36 -7.19 5.05 -2.82
C PHE A 36 -7.55 4.87 -1.34
N ALA A 37 -8.70 5.38 -0.92
CA ALA A 37 -9.14 5.23 0.46
C ALA A 37 -9.29 3.76 0.84
N ALA A 38 -9.81 2.95 -0.08
CA ALA A 38 -9.95 1.52 0.16
C ALA A 38 -8.59 0.83 0.31
N VAL A 39 -7.64 1.22 -0.53
CA VAL A 39 -6.27 0.68 -0.45
C VAL A 39 -5.63 1.06 0.88
N GLN A 40 -5.77 2.31 1.29
CA GLN A 40 -5.19 2.79 2.52
C GLN A 40 -5.79 2.06 3.74
N ALA A 41 -7.09 1.89 3.75
CA ALA A 41 -7.77 1.19 4.83
C ALA A 41 -7.30 -0.26 4.92
N HIS A 42 -7.14 -0.91 3.77
CA HIS A 42 -6.69 -2.30 3.74
C HIS A 42 -5.25 -2.41 4.24
N LEU A 43 -4.40 -1.49 3.84
CA LEU A 43 -3.00 -1.48 4.26
C LEU A 43 -2.88 -1.32 5.78
N GLU A 44 -3.66 -0.41 6.34
CA GLU A 44 -3.66 -0.20 7.78
C GLU A 44 -4.14 -1.45 8.51
N GLN A 45 -5.17 -2.09 8.00
CA GLN A 45 -5.72 -3.29 8.60
C GLN A 45 -4.72 -4.44 8.58
N VAL A 46 -4.05 -4.64 7.45
CA VAL A 46 -3.04 -5.69 7.32
C VAL A 46 -1.88 -5.44 8.26
N THR A 47 -1.42 -4.20 8.36
CA THR A 47 -0.33 -3.84 9.24
C THR A 47 -0.70 -4.09 10.70
N LYS A 48 -1.92 -3.71 11.07
CA LYS A 48 -2.40 -3.91 12.43
C LYS A 48 -2.50 -5.39 12.78
N MET A 49 -2.99 -6.20 11.85
CA MET A 49 -3.09 -7.63 12.07
C MET A 49 -1.72 -8.27 12.27
N ARG A 50 -0.73 -7.83 11.52
CA ARG A 50 0.63 -8.33 11.65
C ARG A 50 1.24 -7.93 12.99
N GLU A 51 0.96 -6.72 13.44
CA GLU A 51 1.44 -6.26 14.74
C GLU A 51 0.84 -7.09 15.86
N ASP A 52 -0.46 -7.36 15.78
CA ASP A 52 -1.14 -8.19 16.79
C ASP A 52 -0.54 -9.58 16.83
N ALA A 53 -0.35 -10.19 15.66
CA ALA A 53 0.22 -11.53 15.59
C ALA A 53 1.67 -11.54 16.13
N HIS A 54 2.41 -10.49 15.83
CA HIS A 54 3.81 -10.39 16.27
C HIS A 54 3.92 -10.11 17.76
N GLY A 55 2.95 -9.40 18.31
CA GLY A 55 2.95 -9.03 19.71
C GLY A 55 2.69 -10.19 20.67
N GLN A 56 2.31 -11.31 20.14
CA GLN A 56 2.06 -12.48 20.95
C GLN A 56 3.26 -13.41 20.95
#